data_2f1d27433b6978c5014f23463ccb9c1c
#
_entry.id   2f1d27433b6978c5014f23463ccb9c1c
#
_cell.length_a   1.000
_cell.length_b   1.000
_cell.length_c   1.000
_cell.angle_alpha   90.00
_cell.angle_beta   90.00
_cell.angle_gamma   90.00
#
_symmetry.space_group_name_H-M   'P 1'
#
loop_
_entity.id
_entity.type
_entity.pdbx_description
1 polymer ?
#
loop_
_entity_poly.entity_id
_entity_poly.type
_entity_poly.pdbx_seq_one_letter_code
_entity_poly.pdbx_strand_id
1 'polypeptide(L)'
;MNNFMCRLKKFKANSFTLVELLVVISIIGLLAGLAVPAIQGGLDKAKQQVDVSNIRQCGLIAFGYANDNDGNYGGTNTNSGTSSRDYFTNLVTLGLLNSTKILAGNGYTAATSTGNIQAVNIAWGYNSPLNTSDDANLPLFISKNFGSQNQFSNVTPQQPNVGWKTKGVVVFRVGNSAEFIKSGSGGAAAGSVTISGVTSNAANASISVE
;
A
#
# COMPACT_ATOMS: atom_id res chain seq x y z
N MET A 1 -29.44 -70.35 -8.18
CA MET A 1 -28.04 -69.98 -8.05
C MET A 1 -27.64 -69.18 -9.31
N ASN A 2 -27.68 -67.88 -9.28
CA ASN A 2 -27.38 -67.04 -10.44
C ASN A 2 -25.94 -66.47 -10.33
N ASN A 3 -25.08 -66.95 -11.24
CA ASN A 3 -23.71 -66.44 -11.37
C ASN A 3 -23.72 -65.10 -12.01
N PHE A 4 -23.51 -64.06 -11.20
CA PHE A 4 -23.30 -62.67 -11.65
C PHE A 4 -21.80 -62.53 -12.00
N MET A 5 -21.46 -62.83 -13.26
CA MET A 5 -20.12 -62.62 -13.77
C MET A 5 -19.91 -61.10 -14.01
N CYS A 6 -19.19 -60.46 -13.09
CA CYS A 6 -18.71 -59.07 -13.24
C CYS A 6 -17.64 -59.03 -14.35
N ARG A 7 -17.98 -58.53 -15.52
CA ARG A 7 -17.05 -58.29 -16.63
C ARG A 7 -16.17 -57.11 -16.29
N LEU A 8 -15.01 -57.35 -15.71
CA LEU A 8 -13.94 -56.35 -15.58
C LEU A 8 -13.47 -55.92 -16.97
N LYS A 9 -13.88 -54.71 -17.40
CA LYS A 9 -13.30 -54.07 -18.59
C LYS A 9 -11.80 -53.87 -18.33
N LYS A 10 -10.96 -54.61 -19.04
CA LYS A 10 -9.50 -54.37 -19.08
C LYS A 10 -9.26 -52.99 -19.64
N PHE A 11 -8.93 -52.01 -18.79
CA PHE A 11 -8.39 -50.73 -19.23
C PHE A 11 -7.02 -51.01 -19.88
N LYS A 12 -6.91 -50.76 -21.18
CA LYS A 12 -5.65 -50.81 -21.90
C LYS A 12 -4.79 -49.68 -21.37
N ALA A 13 -3.86 -49.96 -20.47
CA ALA A 13 -2.88 -48.98 -20.01
C ALA A 13 -1.94 -48.68 -21.18
N ASN A 14 -2.07 -47.52 -21.76
CA ASN A 14 -1.08 -47.04 -22.73
C ASN A 14 0.24 -46.86 -21.99
N SER A 15 1.27 -47.57 -22.43
CA SER A 15 2.62 -47.42 -21.90
C SER A 15 3.16 -46.08 -22.25
N PHE A 16 3.37 -45.20 -21.25
CA PHE A 16 3.96 -43.88 -21.43
C PHE A 16 5.49 -44.02 -21.58
N THR A 17 6.07 -43.42 -22.58
CA THR A 17 7.54 -43.49 -22.79
C THR A 17 8.23 -42.45 -21.89
N LEU A 18 9.44 -42.78 -21.44
CA LEU A 18 10.28 -41.87 -20.65
C LEU A 18 10.57 -40.56 -21.42
N VAL A 19 10.70 -40.65 -22.74
CA VAL A 19 10.94 -39.51 -23.62
C VAL A 19 9.73 -38.55 -23.66
N GLU A 20 8.51 -39.07 -23.75
CA GLU A 20 7.30 -38.25 -23.72
C GLU A 20 7.19 -37.46 -22.40
N LEU A 21 7.51 -38.09 -21.27
CA LEU A 21 7.51 -37.39 -19.98
C LEU A 21 8.60 -36.30 -19.93
N LEU A 22 9.81 -36.62 -20.43
CA LEU A 22 10.95 -35.70 -20.42
C LEU A 22 10.68 -34.46 -21.28
N VAL A 23 10.09 -34.62 -22.46
CA VAL A 23 9.74 -33.49 -23.34
C VAL A 23 8.70 -32.59 -22.68
N VAL A 24 7.65 -33.14 -22.05
CA VAL A 24 6.61 -32.37 -21.38
C VAL A 24 7.17 -31.53 -20.23
N ILE A 25 7.99 -32.14 -19.35
CA ILE A 25 8.58 -31.38 -18.22
C ILE A 25 9.56 -30.32 -18.71
N SER A 26 10.27 -30.56 -19.82
CA SER A 26 11.17 -29.56 -20.43
C SER A 26 10.41 -28.34 -20.95
N ILE A 27 9.27 -28.55 -21.61
CA ILE A 27 8.41 -27.46 -22.11
C ILE A 27 7.80 -26.68 -20.93
N ILE A 28 7.28 -27.39 -19.91
CA ILE A 28 6.72 -26.74 -18.71
C ILE A 28 7.82 -25.92 -18.00
N GLY A 29 9.02 -26.46 -17.86
CA GLY A 29 10.15 -25.75 -17.26
C GLY A 29 10.52 -24.48 -18.01
N LEU A 30 10.55 -24.53 -19.34
CA LEU A 30 10.82 -23.36 -20.18
C LEU A 30 9.73 -22.29 -20.03
N LEU A 31 8.46 -22.69 -20.10
CA LEU A 31 7.33 -21.77 -19.97
C LEU A 31 7.28 -21.14 -18.56
N ALA A 32 7.49 -21.93 -17.52
CA ALA A 32 7.53 -21.43 -16.14
C ALA A 32 8.68 -20.42 -15.94
N GLY A 33 9.85 -20.68 -16.52
CA GLY A 33 11.01 -19.78 -16.44
C GLY A 33 10.74 -18.39 -17.00
N LEU A 34 9.91 -18.27 -18.02
CA LEU A 34 9.51 -16.99 -18.62
C LEU A 34 8.30 -16.35 -17.91
N ALA A 35 7.38 -17.16 -17.41
CA ALA A 35 6.14 -16.69 -16.81
C ALA A 35 6.33 -16.07 -15.41
N VAL A 36 7.19 -16.66 -14.57
CA VAL A 36 7.37 -16.24 -13.17
C VAL A 36 7.75 -14.76 -13.02
N PRO A 37 8.75 -14.21 -13.74
CA PRO A 37 9.12 -12.80 -13.62
C PRO A 37 7.99 -11.85 -14.05
N ALA A 38 7.25 -12.21 -15.10
CA ALA A 38 6.12 -11.41 -15.58
C ALA A 38 4.95 -11.36 -14.58
N ILE A 39 4.64 -12.49 -13.96
CA ILE A 39 3.59 -12.60 -12.93
C ILE A 39 3.95 -11.76 -11.71
N GLN A 40 5.20 -11.79 -11.25
CA GLN A 40 5.65 -10.98 -10.11
C GLN A 40 5.48 -9.48 -10.37
N GLY A 41 5.84 -9.00 -11.56
CA GLY A 41 5.63 -7.60 -11.95
C GLY A 41 4.14 -7.21 -11.99
N GLY A 42 3.27 -8.11 -12.44
CA GLY A 42 1.82 -7.93 -12.41
C GLY A 42 1.25 -7.84 -11.01
N LEU A 43 1.69 -8.72 -10.11
CA LEU A 43 1.28 -8.72 -8.70
C LEU A 43 1.70 -7.44 -7.97
N ASP A 44 2.92 -6.94 -8.22
CA ASP A 44 3.37 -5.67 -7.65
C ASP A 44 2.47 -4.51 -8.09
N LYS A 45 2.12 -4.43 -9.38
CA LYS A 45 1.19 -3.41 -9.88
C LYS A 45 -0.20 -3.53 -9.26
N ALA A 46 -0.73 -4.74 -9.12
CA ALA A 46 -2.03 -4.96 -8.48
C ALA A 46 -2.01 -4.49 -7.02
N LYS A 47 -0.97 -4.81 -6.25
CA LYS A 47 -0.80 -4.33 -4.87
C LYS A 47 -0.69 -2.80 -4.80
N GLN A 48 0.00 -2.16 -5.75
CA GLN A 48 0.07 -0.69 -5.83
C GLN A 48 -1.32 -0.08 -5.96
N GLN A 49 -2.17 -0.63 -6.84
CA GLN A 49 -3.53 -0.12 -7.03
C GLN A 49 -4.40 -0.31 -5.78
N VAL A 50 -4.25 -1.42 -5.08
CA VAL A 50 -4.95 -1.65 -3.80
C VAL A 50 -4.52 -0.59 -2.77
N ASP A 51 -3.23 -0.33 -2.63
CA ASP A 51 -2.72 0.65 -1.68
C ASP A 51 -3.17 2.09 -2.03
N VAL A 52 -3.14 2.45 -3.32
CA VAL A 52 -3.68 3.74 -3.80
C VAL A 52 -5.18 3.86 -3.50
N SER A 53 -5.94 2.78 -3.66
CA SER A 53 -7.36 2.76 -3.31
C SER A 53 -7.58 2.91 -1.80
N ASN A 54 -6.79 2.21 -0.99
CA ASN A 54 -6.89 2.26 0.47
C ASN A 54 -6.56 3.65 1.01
N ILE A 55 -5.44 4.24 0.60
CA ILE A 55 -5.05 5.59 1.04
C ILE A 55 -6.04 6.65 0.57
N ARG A 56 -6.64 6.48 -0.62
CA ARG A 56 -7.70 7.36 -1.11
C ARG A 56 -8.94 7.29 -0.23
N GLN A 57 -9.35 6.11 0.21
CA GLN A 57 -10.48 5.96 1.14
C GLN A 57 -10.19 6.65 2.48
N CYS A 58 -8.97 6.49 3.04
CA CYS A 58 -8.54 7.22 4.22
C CYS A 58 -8.60 8.73 4.00
N GLY A 59 -8.13 9.20 2.84
CA GLY A 59 -8.13 10.61 2.48
C GLY A 59 -9.53 11.21 2.37
N LEU A 60 -10.47 10.49 1.76
CA LEU A 60 -11.86 10.94 1.65
C LEU A 60 -12.55 11.02 3.02
N ILE A 61 -12.26 10.09 3.93
CA ILE A 61 -12.74 10.14 5.31
C ILE A 61 -12.16 11.38 6.03
N ALA A 62 -10.85 11.62 5.86
CA ALA A 62 -10.18 12.78 6.43
C ALA A 62 -10.75 14.11 5.89
N PHE A 63 -11.01 14.15 4.59
CA PHE A 63 -11.63 15.32 3.95
C PHE A 63 -13.05 15.58 4.47
N GLY A 64 -13.85 14.51 4.65
CA GLY A 64 -15.16 14.62 5.30
C GLY A 64 -15.06 15.20 6.70
N TYR A 65 -14.12 14.69 7.50
CA TYR A 65 -13.83 15.23 8.84
C TYR A 65 -13.44 16.72 8.79
N ALA A 66 -12.54 17.09 7.87
CA ALA A 66 -12.09 18.47 7.73
C ALA A 66 -13.23 19.43 7.36
N ASN A 67 -14.14 19.00 6.49
CA ASN A 67 -15.32 19.79 6.11
C ASN A 67 -16.22 20.13 7.32
N ASP A 68 -16.32 19.21 8.29
CA ASP A 68 -17.10 19.40 9.50
C ASP A 68 -16.32 20.16 10.60
N ASN A 69 -15.03 20.47 10.36
CA ASN A 69 -14.13 21.10 11.33
C ASN A 69 -13.36 22.30 10.72
N ASP A 70 -14.07 23.21 10.07
CA ASP A 70 -13.53 24.46 9.51
C ASP A 70 -12.33 24.27 8.56
N GLY A 71 -12.35 23.17 7.82
CA GLY A 71 -11.28 22.81 6.89
C GLY A 71 -10.06 22.16 7.53
N ASN A 72 -10.05 21.96 8.84
CA ASN A 72 -8.90 21.41 9.55
C ASN A 72 -8.93 19.88 9.52
N TYR A 73 -7.85 19.26 9.00
CA TYR A 73 -7.70 17.80 8.98
C TYR A 73 -7.50 17.17 10.36
N GLY A 74 -7.37 17.98 11.40
CA GLY A 74 -7.15 17.53 12.76
C GLY A 74 -5.65 17.41 13.09
N GLY A 75 -5.40 17.20 14.36
CA GLY A 75 -4.07 17.26 14.93
C GLY A 75 -3.92 18.46 15.86
N THR A 76 -3.16 18.29 16.92
CA THR A 76 -2.89 19.38 17.84
C THR A 76 -1.83 20.31 17.26
N ASN A 77 -2.09 21.62 17.25
CA ASN A 77 -1.12 22.68 16.89
C ASN A 77 0.08 22.78 17.86
N THR A 78 0.32 21.75 18.65
CA THR A 78 1.50 21.70 19.52
C THR A 78 2.66 21.14 18.70
N ASN A 79 3.88 21.63 18.95
CA ASN A 79 5.13 21.25 18.30
C ASN A 79 5.48 19.74 18.34
N SER A 80 4.62 18.93 18.90
CA SER A 80 4.62 17.47 18.84
C SER A 80 3.48 17.06 17.91
N GLY A 81 3.78 16.77 16.65
CA GLY A 81 2.79 16.35 15.66
C GLY A 81 1.94 15.19 16.17
N THR A 82 0.66 15.18 15.81
CA THR A 82 -0.24 14.05 16.13
C THR A 82 0.30 12.80 15.46
N SER A 83 0.49 11.73 16.22
CA SER A 83 0.94 10.47 15.62
C SER A 83 -0.11 9.93 14.64
N SER A 84 0.33 9.22 13.62
CA SER A 84 -0.58 8.59 12.66
C SER A 84 -1.58 7.66 13.36
N ARG A 85 -1.13 6.97 14.41
CA ARG A 85 -1.97 6.09 15.21
C ARG A 85 -3.09 6.87 15.91
N ASP A 86 -2.74 7.97 16.58
CA ASP A 86 -3.72 8.78 17.32
C ASP A 86 -4.73 9.42 16.39
N TYR A 87 -4.28 9.88 15.22
CA TYR A 87 -5.15 10.41 14.18
C TYR A 87 -6.20 9.40 13.74
N PHE A 88 -5.77 8.20 13.30
CA PHE A 88 -6.70 7.17 12.83
C PHE A 88 -7.57 6.61 13.96
N THR A 89 -7.05 6.51 15.18
CA THR A 89 -7.84 6.11 16.36
C THR A 89 -8.93 7.14 16.65
N ASN A 90 -8.65 8.43 16.49
CA ASN A 90 -9.66 9.48 16.64
C ASN A 90 -10.77 9.35 15.59
N LEU A 91 -10.45 9.14 14.33
CA LEU A 91 -11.45 8.91 13.27
C LEU A 91 -12.33 7.68 13.55
N VAL A 92 -11.78 6.64 14.15
CA VAL A 92 -12.54 5.47 14.61
C VAL A 92 -13.47 5.84 15.77
N THR A 93 -12.98 6.58 16.75
CA THR A 93 -13.77 7.00 17.92
C THR A 93 -14.95 7.88 17.51
N LEU A 94 -14.78 8.69 16.48
CA LEU A 94 -15.83 9.52 15.88
C LEU A 94 -16.79 8.72 14.99
N GLY A 95 -16.57 7.40 14.79
CA GLY A 95 -17.39 6.55 13.95
C GLY A 95 -17.22 6.79 12.44
N LEU A 96 -16.25 7.59 12.02
CA LEU A 96 -15.99 7.91 10.62
C LEU A 96 -15.22 6.78 9.91
N LEU A 97 -14.40 6.04 10.65
CA LEU A 97 -13.62 4.93 10.14
C LEU A 97 -14.07 3.60 10.75
N ASN A 98 -14.77 2.79 9.94
CA ASN A 98 -15.38 1.53 10.40
C ASN A 98 -14.62 0.27 9.93
N SER A 99 -13.56 0.43 9.15
CA SER A 99 -12.78 -0.69 8.64
C SER A 99 -11.28 -0.48 8.84
N THR A 100 -10.65 -1.41 9.53
CA THR A 100 -9.19 -1.41 9.74
C THR A 100 -8.41 -1.83 8.48
N LYS A 101 -9.10 -2.47 7.51
CA LYS A 101 -8.45 -2.99 6.29
C LYS A 101 -7.82 -1.91 5.43
N ILE A 102 -8.44 -0.73 5.36
CA ILE A 102 -7.93 0.40 4.57
C ILE A 102 -6.68 1.05 5.19
N LEU A 103 -6.42 0.79 6.48
CA LEU A 103 -5.21 1.26 7.16
C LEU A 103 -3.99 0.38 6.85
N ALA A 104 -4.22 -0.87 6.45
CA ALA A 104 -3.15 -1.79 6.10
C ALA A 104 -2.81 -1.65 4.61
N GLY A 105 -1.57 -1.36 4.32
CA GLY A 105 -1.00 -1.40 2.97
C GLY A 105 -0.06 -2.58 2.78
N ASN A 106 0.65 -2.61 1.68
CA ASN A 106 1.62 -3.66 1.37
C ASN A 106 2.65 -3.83 2.51
N GLY A 107 2.78 -5.04 3.01
CA GLY A 107 3.69 -5.37 4.12
C GLY A 107 3.12 -5.12 5.52
N TYR A 108 1.89 -4.65 5.64
CA TYR A 108 1.20 -4.42 6.91
C TYR A 108 0.01 -5.35 7.07
N THR A 109 -0.29 -5.72 8.31
CA THR A 109 -1.44 -6.56 8.65
C THR A 109 -2.53 -5.70 9.29
N ALA A 110 -3.76 -5.78 8.78
CA ALA A 110 -4.88 -5.05 9.36
C ALA A 110 -5.11 -5.46 10.83
N ALA A 111 -5.49 -4.49 11.66
CA ALA A 111 -5.92 -4.78 13.02
C ALA A 111 -7.18 -5.66 13.00
N THR A 112 -7.30 -6.55 13.99
CA THR A 112 -8.43 -7.49 14.10
C THR A 112 -9.75 -6.80 14.43
N SER A 113 -9.68 -5.62 15.04
CA SER A 113 -10.84 -4.78 15.37
C SER A 113 -10.46 -3.30 15.38
N THR A 114 -11.45 -2.43 15.27
CA THR A 114 -11.28 -0.98 15.37
C THR A 114 -10.84 -0.53 16.76
N GLY A 115 -11.17 -1.27 17.80
CA GLY A 115 -10.74 -1.00 19.18
C GLY A 115 -9.29 -1.36 19.49
N ASN A 116 -8.56 -2.00 18.57
CA ASN A 116 -7.17 -2.45 18.80
C ASN A 116 -6.24 -2.06 17.65
N ILE A 117 -6.25 -0.80 17.26
CA ILE A 117 -5.34 -0.28 16.23
C ILE A 117 -4.00 0.06 16.87
N GLN A 118 -2.94 -0.57 16.39
CA GLN A 118 -1.56 -0.31 16.78
C GLN A 118 -0.79 0.32 15.61
N ALA A 119 0.33 0.98 15.89
CA ALA A 119 1.16 1.59 14.87
C ALA A 119 1.60 0.58 13.77
N VAL A 120 1.81 -0.69 14.15
CA VAL A 120 2.18 -1.78 13.23
C VAL A 120 1.05 -2.19 12.27
N ASN A 121 -0.20 -1.76 12.51
CA ASN A 121 -1.34 -2.04 11.64
C ASN A 121 -1.60 -0.93 10.62
N ILE A 122 -0.89 0.19 10.72
CA ILE A 122 -1.10 1.38 9.90
C ILE A 122 0.06 1.52 8.93
N ALA A 123 -0.25 1.51 7.64
CA ALA A 123 0.73 1.70 6.58
C ALA A 123 0.97 3.17 6.22
N TRP A 124 0.15 4.09 6.74
CA TRP A 124 0.10 5.49 6.35
C TRP A 124 0.66 6.39 7.46
N GLY A 125 1.62 7.24 7.10
CA GLY A 125 2.06 8.38 7.88
C GLY A 125 1.11 9.55 7.66
N TYR A 126 0.82 10.31 8.69
CA TYR A 126 -0.01 11.50 8.65
C TYR A 126 0.85 12.77 8.73
N ASN A 127 0.56 13.72 7.86
CA ASN A 127 1.22 15.01 7.81
C ASN A 127 0.34 16.07 8.51
N SER A 128 0.80 16.59 9.63
CA SER A 128 0.04 17.51 10.49
C SER A 128 0.92 18.72 10.88
N PRO A 129 0.34 19.89 11.13
CA PRO A 129 -1.06 20.25 10.89
C PRO A 129 -1.28 20.70 9.43
N LEU A 130 -2.40 20.30 8.83
CA LEU A 130 -2.82 20.75 7.51
C LEU A 130 -4.29 21.15 7.49
N ASN A 131 -4.63 22.07 6.56
CA ASN A 131 -5.97 22.55 6.30
C ASN A 131 -6.35 22.34 4.83
N THR A 132 -7.63 22.28 4.52
CA THR A 132 -8.15 22.14 3.14
C THR A 132 -7.79 23.32 2.23
N SER A 133 -7.41 24.47 2.81
CA SER A 133 -6.93 25.66 2.08
C SER A 133 -5.43 25.65 1.80
N ASP A 134 -4.69 24.68 2.34
CA ASP A 134 -3.26 24.54 2.07
C ASP A 134 -3.00 24.11 0.62
N ASP A 135 -1.74 24.14 0.19
CA ASP A 135 -1.36 23.73 -1.17
C ASP A 135 -1.88 22.33 -1.48
N ALA A 136 -2.67 22.22 -2.54
CA ALA A 136 -3.29 20.98 -3.00
C ALA A 136 -2.27 19.85 -3.28
N ASN A 137 -1.00 20.19 -3.53
CA ASN A 137 0.08 19.24 -3.80
C ASN A 137 0.72 18.67 -2.52
N LEU A 138 0.45 19.26 -1.35
CA LEU A 138 0.99 18.75 -0.09
C LEU A 138 0.49 17.34 0.19
N PRO A 139 1.37 16.42 0.60
CA PRO A 139 0.95 15.10 1.03
C PRO A 139 0.22 15.20 2.36
N LEU A 140 -1.03 14.74 2.42
CA LEU A 140 -1.78 14.57 3.67
C LEU A 140 -1.43 13.21 4.32
N PHE A 141 -1.43 12.15 3.49
CA PHE A 141 -0.96 10.83 3.90
C PHE A 141 0.12 10.34 2.95
N ILE A 142 1.07 9.59 3.52
CA ILE A 142 2.14 8.96 2.75
C ILE A 142 2.46 7.57 3.34
N SER A 143 2.89 6.63 2.51
CA SER A 143 3.29 5.32 3.03
C SER A 143 4.49 5.40 3.97
N LYS A 144 4.43 4.66 5.09
CA LYS A 144 5.40 4.76 6.20
C LYS A 144 6.85 4.43 5.81
N ASN A 145 7.09 3.72 4.71
CA ASN A 145 8.45 3.51 4.23
C ASN A 145 9.17 4.82 3.87
N PHE A 146 8.43 5.92 3.64
CA PHE A 146 9.01 7.24 3.44
C PHE A 146 9.76 7.75 4.68
N GLY A 147 9.29 7.42 5.89
CA GLY A 147 9.84 7.87 7.15
C GLY A 147 9.33 9.26 7.58
N SER A 148 9.77 9.70 8.74
CA SER A 148 9.46 11.04 9.28
C SER A 148 10.39 12.06 8.64
N GLN A 149 9.87 12.85 7.71
CA GLN A 149 10.66 13.83 6.95
C GLN A 149 9.86 15.10 6.69
N ASN A 150 10.56 16.20 6.61
CA ASN A 150 10.04 17.52 6.22
C ASN A 150 10.52 17.96 4.81
N GLN A 151 11.20 17.08 4.10
CA GLN A 151 11.65 17.30 2.73
C GLN A 151 10.92 16.35 1.79
N PHE A 152 10.55 16.81 0.61
CA PHE A 152 9.74 16.06 -0.35
C PHE A 152 10.44 15.89 -1.71
N SER A 153 11.70 16.33 -1.83
CA SER A 153 12.47 16.23 -3.06
C SER A 153 13.71 15.36 -2.87
N ASN A 154 13.89 14.42 -3.80
CA ASN A 154 15.04 13.51 -3.85
C ASN A 154 15.33 12.77 -2.54
N VAL A 155 14.28 12.30 -1.87
CA VAL A 155 14.36 11.68 -0.56
C VAL A 155 14.46 10.17 -0.70
N THR A 156 15.45 9.56 -0.05
CA THR A 156 15.55 8.11 0.08
C THR A 156 14.62 7.65 1.19
N PRO A 157 13.73 6.65 0.95
CA PRO A 157 12.88 6.10 1.98
C PRO A 157 13.69 5.61 3.19
N GLN A 158 13.37 6.12 4.37
CA GLN A 158 14.13 5.86 5.60
C GLN A 158 13.82 4.50 6.23
N GLN A 159 12.67 3.90 5.89
CA GLN A 159 12.27 2.58 6.38
C GLN A 159 12.23 1.57 5.22
N PRO A 160 13.40 1.15 4.71
CA PRO A 160 13.46 0.31 3.51
C PRO A 160 12.99 -1.13 3.73
N ASN A 161 12.68 -1.51 4.98
CA ASN A 161 12.27 -2.87 5.33
C ASN A 161 10.74 -3.04 5.39
N VAL A 162 9.97 -1.96 5.29
CA VAL A 162 8.51 -1.98 5.39
C VAL A 162 7.86 -1.49 4.09
N GLY A 163 6.67 -1.96 3.83
CA GLY A 163 5.86 -1.54 2.69
C GLY A 163 6.57 -1.72 1.35
N TRP A 164 6.65 -0.66 0.58
CA TRP A 164 7.24 -0.64 -0.76
C TRP A 164 8.78 -0.59 -0.76
N LYS A 165 9.39 -0.53 0.42
CA LYS A 165 10.86 -0.43 0.56
C LYS A 165 11.38 0.78 -0.24
N THR A 166 12.38 0.54 -1.10
CA THR A 166 12.95 1.55 -1.99
C THR A 166 12.29 1.60 -3.38
N LYS A 167 11.20 0.84 -3.62
CA LYS A 167 10.54 0.80 -4.93
C LYS A 167 9.73 2.07 -5.23
N GLY A 168 9.25 2.75 -4.19
CA GLY A 168 8.44 3.94 -4.30
C GLY A 168 7.59 4.19 -3.06
N VAL A 169 6.69 5.15 -3.14
CA VAL A 169 5.78 5.53 -2.05
C VAL A 169 4.37 5.73 -2.58
N VAL A 170 3.38 5.49 -1.73
CA VAL A 170 1.98 5.85 -1.99
C VAL A 170 1.70 7.16 -1.30
N VAL A 171 1.07 8.10 -1.99
CA VAL A 171 0.78 9.44 -1.48
C VAL A 171 -0.70 9.77 -1.70
N PHE A 172 -1.31 10.39 -0.72
CA PHE A 172 -2.58 11.10 -0.84
C PHE A 172 -2.36 12.57 -0.51
N ARG A 173 -2.86 13.47 -1.37
CA ARG A 173 -2.62 14.91 -1.29
C ARG A 173 -3.85 15.65 -0.75
N VAL A 174 -3.63 16.86 -0.21
CA VAL A 174 -4.69 17.78 0.20
C VAL A 174 -5.71 18.01 -0.93
N GLY A 175 -5.26 18.09 -2.18
CA GLY A 175 -6.12 18.18 -3.37
C GLY A 175 -6.89 16.90 -3.75
N ASN A 176 -7.07 15.96 -2.84
CA ASN A 176 -7.84 14.70 -3.03
C ASN A 176 -7.31 13.77 -4.13
N SER A 177 -6.05 13.88 -4.50
CA SER A 177 -5.39 12.96 -5.44
C SER A 177 -4.59 11.89 -4.71
N ALA A 178 -4.64 10.65 -5.21
CA ALA A 178 -3.86 9.53 -4.69
C ALA A 178 -3.07 8.89 -5.81
N GLU A 179 -1.80 8.61 -5.59
CA GLU A 179 -0.90 8.02 -6.58
C GLU A 179 0.21 7.18 -5.95
N PHE A 180 0.79 6.29 -6.75
CA PHE A 180 2.04 5.62 -6.43
C PHE A 180 3.19 6.31 -7.17
N ILE A 181 4.12 6.88 -6.43
CA ILE A 181 5.32 7.53 -6.98
C ILE A 181 6.46 6.52 -6.97
N LYS A 182 6.91 6.12 -8.16
CA LYS A 182 8.00 5.18 -8.31
C LYS A 182 9.33 5.86 -7.97
N SER A 183 10.22 5.15 -7.30
CA SER A 183 11.60 5.57 -7.07
C SER A 183 12.33 5.88 -8.38
N GLY A 184 13.11 6.95 -8.38
CA GLY A 184 13.85 7.45 -9.57
C GLY A 184 12.98 8.21 -10.56
N SER A 185 11.69 8.44 -10.29
CA SER A 185 10.82 9.28 -11.13
C SER A 185 10.90 10.76 -10.72
N GLY A 186 10.53 11.66 -11.64
CA GLY A 186 10.51 13.10 -11.36
C GLY A 186 11.89 13.74 -11.13
N GLY A 187 12.95 13.15 -11.69
CA GLY A 187 14.33 13.67 -11.52
C GLY A 187 15.02 13.20 -10.23
N ALA A 188 14.39 12.34 -9.44
CA ALA A 188 15.00 11.77 -8.25
C ALA A 188 16.10 10.75 -8.61
N ALA A 189 17.11 10.60 -7.76
CA ALA A 189 18.12 9.55 -7.90
C ALA A 189 17.50 8.14 -7.76
N ALA A 190 18.19 7.12 -8.27
CA ALA A 190 17.76 5.74 -8.07
C ALA A 190 17.66 5.40 -6.57
N GLY A 191 16.55 4.85 -6.15
CA GLY A 191 16.27 4.58 -4.73
C GLY A 191 15.62 5.74 -3.98
N SER A 192 15.57 6.95 -4.56
CA SER A 192 14.95 8.15 -3.98
C SER A 192 13.62 8.48 -4.64
N VAL A 193 12.80 9.30 -3.98
CA VAL A 193 11.48 9.73 -4.42
C VAL A 193 11.40 11.25 -4.35
N THR A 194 10.78 11.86 -5.34
CA THR A 194 10.40 13.29 -5.31
C THR A 194 8.89 13.39 -5.39
N ILE A 195 8.29 14.06 -4.40
CA ILE A 195 6.87 14.41 -4.43
C ILE A 195 6.78 15.75 -5.10
N SER A 196 6.45 15.76 -6.41
CA SER A 196 6.42 16.95 -7.24
C SER A 196 5.31 17.92 -6.82
N GLY A 197 5.52 19.20 -7.07
CA GLY A 197 4.56 20.26 -6.81
C GLY A 197 4.58 20.82 -5.38
N VAL A 198 5.36 20.24 -4.48
CA VAL A 198 5.55 20.80 -3.13
C VAL A 198 6.60 21.89 -3.20
N THR A 199 6.19 23.13 -2.99
CA THR A 199 7.12 24.25 -2.85
C THR A 199 7.77 24.21 -1.47
N SER A 200 9.05 24.61 -1.39
CA SER A 200 9.89 24.52 -0.19
C SER A 200 9.39 25.30 1.06
N ASN A 201 8.23 25.94 0.97
CA ASN A 201 7.63 26.71 2.07
C ASN A 201 6.68 25.89 2.96
N ALA A 202 6.60 24.58 2.80
CA ALA A 202 5.93 23.70 3.77
C ALA A 202 6.75 23.57 5.08
N ALA A 203 7.24 24.69 5.60
CA ALA A 203 8.15 24.75 6.74
C ALA A 203 7.57 24.19 8.05
N ASN A 204 6.26 23.91 8.09
CA ASN A 204 5.56 23.39 9.27
C ASN A 204 4.91 22.02 9.05
N ALA A 205 5.02 21.43 7.86
CA ALA A 205 4.45 20.14 7.59
C ALA A 205 5.48 19.06 7.98
N SER A 206 5.19 18.27 8.99
CA SER A 206 6.02 17.13 9.42
C SER A 206 5.22 15.84 9.34
N ILE A 207 5.78 14.85 8.66
CA ILE A 207 5.18 13.51 8.58
C ILE A 207 5.54 12.75 9.86
N SER A 208 4.52 12.32 10.59
CA SER A 208 4.68 11.40 11.71
C SER A 208 4.42 9.97 11.26
N VAL A 209 5.32 9.04 11.61
CA VAL A 209 5.26 7.61 11.25
C VAL A 209 5.25 6.69 12.47
N GLU A 210 5.11 7.22 13.69
CA GLU A 210 4.97 6.41 14.91
C GLU A 210 3.66 5.63 14.97
#